data_e3a62a1251b30742e8c721a5f26a3d64
#
_entry.id   e3a62a1251b30742e8c721a5f26a3d64
#
_cell.length_a   1.000
_cell.length_b   1.000
_cell.length_c   1.000
_cell.angle_alpha   90.00
_cell.angle_beta   90.00
_cell.angle_gamma   90.00
#
_symmetry.space_group_name_H-M   'P 1'
#
loop_
_entity.id
_entity.type
_entity.pdbx_description
1 polymer ?
#
loop_
_entity_poly.entity_id
_entity_poly.type
_entity_poly.pdbx_seq_one_letter_code
_entity_poly.pdbx_strand_id
1 'polypeptide(L)'
;MFKRYNIKLVTVRLIFISFSCLVLSGCLSFNLISATDHEAGYRKSDWGSDTITAFSLANDSDGDTGWVFVGEKFDYLLSKGGDNIVNILKDPVILRDKITVKKPTQFIIVPEKKEFSGKIQLHYRWTNNENRSAILNYGFTCNYTSGICLLLIEDLVGTIHQKDKEQDRTHLMQFYHPFKVEFYQHKPNPFGPKTARVLLPVTLALDIVTSPLQYLYFTTKR
;
A
#
# COMPACT_ATOMS: atom_id res chain seq x y z
N MET A 1 44.68 -50.53 19.16
CA MET A 1 44.27 -49.23 19.72
C MET A 1 43.66 -48.26 18.67
N PHE A 2 43.89 -48.44 17.39
CA PHE A 2 43.43 -47.55 16.28
C PHE A 2 41.93 -47.65 15.94
N LYS A 3 41.26 -48.77 16.24
CA LYS A 3 39.86 -48.96 15.80
C LYS A 3 38.82 -48.15 16.61
N ARG A 4 39.14 -47.79 17.82
CA ARG A 4 38.25 -47.00 18.71
C ARG A 4 38.25 -45.49 18.40
N TYR A 5 39.31 -44.95 17.80
CA TYR A 5 39.40 -43.54 17.41
C TYR A 5 38.53 -43.24 16.19
N ASN A 6 38.45 -44.14 15.24
CA ASN A 6 37.63 -43.99 14.05
C ASN A 6 36.10 -43.95 14.36
N ILE A 7 35.67 -44.75 15.34
CA ILE A 7 34.26 -44.81 15.72
C ILE A 7 33.81 -43.48 16.36
N LYS A 8 34.62 -42.90 17.24
CA LYS A 8 34.33 -41.58 17.87
C LYS A 8 34.30 -40.43 16.85
N LEU A 9 35.21 -40.46 15.87
CA LEU A 9 35.25 -39.44 14.82
C LEU A 9 34.06 -39.54 13.87
N VAL A 10 33.60 -40.74 13.56
CA VAL A 10 32.41 -40.97 12.72
C VAL A 10 31.14 -40.58 13.47
N THR A 11 30.99 -40.86 14.75
CA THR A 11 29.84 -40.43 15.56
C THR A 11 29.78 -38.92 15.72
N VAL A 12 30.89 -38.23 15.95
CA VAL A 12 30.93 -36.78 16.02
C VAL A 12 30.56 -36.13 14.68
N ARG A 13 31.03 -36.67 13.57
CA ARG A 13 30.65 -36.21 12.22
C ARG A 13 29.18 -36.41 11.96
N LEU A 14 28.61 -37.56 12.31
CA LEU A 14 27.18 -37.86 12.16
C LEU A 14 26.30 -36.90 12.99
N ILE A 15 26.69 -36.59 14.21
CA ILE A 15 25.98 -35.64 15.08
C ILE A 15 26.05 -34.22 14.48
N PHE A 16 27.22 -33.79 13.96
CA PHE A 16 27.37 -32.48 13.32
C PHE A 16 26.55 -32.37 12.01
N ILE A 17 26.50 -33.45 11.22
CA ILE A 17 25.66 -33.51 10.01
C ILE A 17 24.19 -33.46 10.36
N SER A 18 23.75 -34.20 11.37
CA SER A 18 22.36 -34.20 11.83
C SER A 18 21.94 -32.82 12.37
N PHE A 19 22.80 -32.14 13.12
CA PHE A 19 22.55 -30.81 13.63
C PHE A 19 22.52 -29.76 12.53
N SER A 20 23.42 -29.85 11.55
CA SER A 20 23.44 -28.94 10.36
C SER A 20 22.19 -29.14 9.49
N CYS A 21 21.69 -30.35 9.35
CA CYS A 21 20.43 -30.65 8.64
C CYS A 21 19.21 -30.02 9.33
N LEU A 22 19.18 -30.05 10.66
CA LEU A 22 18.10 -29.42 11.45
C LEU A 22 18.04 -27.89 11.29
N VAL A 23 19.17 -27.22 11.11
CA VAL A 23 19.26 -25.77 10.93
C VAL A 23 18.86 -25.34 9.51
N LEU A 24 19.16 -26.16 8.49
CA LEU A 24 18.87 -25.88 7.08
C LEU A 24 17.43 -26.20 6.68
N SER A 25 16.77 -27.13 7.37
CA SER A 25 15.41 -27.57 7.08
C SER A 25 14.31 -26.56 7.45
N GLY A 26 14.66 -25.50 8.19
CA GLY A 26 13.69 -24.48 8.59
C GLY A 26 13.23 -23.50 7.51
N CYS A 27 13.87 -23.48 6.31
CA CYS A 27 13.61 -22.44 5.33
C CYS A 27 12.22 -22.49 4.69
N LEU A 28 11.72 -23.69 4.35
CA LEU A 28 10.39 -23.81 3.74
C LEU A 28 9.28 -23.64 4.76
N SER A 29 9.43 -24.26 5.93
CA SER A 29 8.48 -24.11 7.03
C SER A 29 8.47 -22.69 7.59
N PHE A 30 9.65 -22.03 7.71
CA PHE A 30 9.75 -20.65 8.13
C PHE A 30 9.06 -19.69 7.15
N ASN A 31 9.29 -19.86 5.84
CA ASN A 31 8.61 -19.07 4.82
C ASN A 31 7.08 -19.30 4.84
N LEU A 32 6.63 -20.52 5.10
CA LEU A 32 5.22 -20.80 5.23
C LEU A 32 4.61 -20.18 6.49
N ILE A 33 5.32 -20.23 7.62
CA ILE A 33 4.89 -19.59 8.88
C ILE A 33 4.85 -18.08 8.73
N SER A 34 5.89 -17.45 8.17
CA SER A 34 5.89 -16.01 7.93
C SER A 34 4.80 -15.57 6.94
N ALA A 35 4.43 -16.42 5.98
CA ALA A 35 3.29 -16.19 5.11
C ALA A 35 1.93 -16.34 5.82
N THR A 36 1.88 -16.90 7.04
CA THR A 36 0.66 -16.98 7.86
C THR A 36 0.49 -15.82 8.83
N ASP A 37 1.53 -15.01 9.04
CA ASP A 37 1.49 -13.89 9.95
C ASP A 37 0.89 -12.64 9.27
N HIS A 38 -0.11 -12.10 9.92
CA HIS A 38 -0.79 -10.80 9.83
C HIS A 38 -1.36 -10.30 8.49
N GLU A 39 -0.69 -10.39 7.36
CA GLU A 39 -1.24 -9.87 6.10
C GLU A 39 -1.55 -10.96 5.06
N ALA A 40 -1.15 -12.17 5.32
CA ALA A 40 -1.31 -13.30 4.40
C ALA A 40 -2.77 -13.75 4.19
N GLY A 41 -3.71 -13.24 5.00
CA GLY A 41 -5.14 -13.53 4.84
C GLY A 41 -5.79 -12.86 3.64
N TYR A 42 -5.20 -11.78 3.12
CA TYR A 42 -5.76 -10.99 2.04
C TYR A 42 -4.71 -10.69 0.96
N ARG A 43 -5.14 -10.81 -0.30
CA ARG A 43 -4.34 -10.43 -1.46
C ARG A 43 -4.86 -9.10 -2.01
N LYS A 44 -3.96 -8.16 -2.25
CA LYS A 44 -4.26 -6.95 -2.99
C LYS A 44 -4.64 -7.35 -4.43
N SER A 45 -5.83 -6.94 -4.87
CA SER A 45 -6.32 -7.17 -6.23
C SER A 45 -6.74 -5.84 -6.82
N ASP A 46 -6.27 -5.53 -8.02
CA ASP A 46 -6.68 -4.33 -8.73
C ASP A 46 -8.18 -4.36 -9.00
N TRP A 47 -8.83 -3.22 -8.74
CA TRP A 47 -10.23 -3.00 -9.05
C TRP A 47 -10.37 -2.10 -10.28
N GLY A 48 -9.56 -1.05 -10.39
CA GLY A 48 -9.58 -0.13 -11.51
C GLY A 48 -8.74 1.11 -11.28
N SER A 49 -8.78 2.01 -12.25
CA SER A 49 -8.11 3.31 -12.16
C SER A 49 -8.93 4.38 -12.85
N ASP A 50 -8.77 5.62 -12.38
CA ASP A 50 -9.37 6.81 -12.96
C ASP A 50 -8.40 8.00 -12.91
N THR A 51 -8.71 9.06 -13.66
CA THR A 51 -7.97 10.33 -13.61
C THR A 51 -8.86 11.39 -12.98
N ILE A 52 -8.43 11.95 -11.87
CA ILE A 52 -9.11 13.06 -11.22
C ILE A 52 -8.71 14.36 -11.92
N THR A 53 -9.71 15.08 -12.42
CA THR A 53 -9.53 16.29 -13.22
C THR A 53 -9.93 17.56 -12.49
N ALA A 54 -10.85 17.44 -11.53
CA ALA A 54 -11.39 18.59 -10.84
C ALA A 54 -11.88 18.22 -9.43
N PHE A 55 -12.22 19.26 -8.70
CA PHE A 55 -12.88 19.21 -7.41
C PHE A 55 -14.15 20.05 -7.47
N SER A 56 -15.24 19.57 -6.90
CA SER A 56 -16.53 20.25 -6.92
C SER A 56 -17.25 20.16 -5.60
N LEU A 57 -18.19 21.05 -5.40
CA LEU A 57 -19.19 20.95 -4.35
C LEU A 57 -20.42 20.27 -4.94
N ALA A 58 -20.92 19.25 -4.29
CA ALA A 58 -22.20 18.64 -4.63
C ALA A 58 -23.17 18.80 -3.45
N ASN A 59 -24.42 18.97 -3.78
CA ASN A 59 -25.50 18.92 -2.81
C ASN A 59 -26.17 17.55 -2.91
N ASP A 60 -26.35 16.90 -1.77
CA ASP A 60 -27.17 15.69 -1.72
C ASP A 60 -28.67 16.04 -1.82
N SER A 61 -29.50 15.05 -2.11
CA SER A 61 -30.97 15.16 -2.16
C SER A 61 -31.56 15.74 -0.87
N ASP A 62 -30.90 15.51 0.26
CA ASP A 62 -31.28 15.96 1.59
C ASP A 62 -30.76 17.38 1.94
N GLY A 63 -30.06 18.02 0.99
CA GLY A 63 -29.52 19.39 1.12
C GLY A 63 -28.15 19.44 1.80
N ASP A 64 -27.56 18.30 2.15
CA ASP A 64 -26.22 18.23 2.69
C ASP A 64 -25.20 18.49 1.57
N THR A 65 -24.21 19.34 1.89
CA THR A 65 -23.13 19.65 0.95
C THR A 65 -21.96 18.71 1.16
N GLY A 66 -21.49 18.10 0.09
CA GLY A 66 -20.33 17.22 0.09
C GLY A 66 -19.27 17.65 -0.93
N TRP A 67 -18.04 17.32 -0.68
CA TRP A 67 -16.97 17.56 -1.63
C TRP A 67 -16.77 16.37 -2.56
N VAL A 68 -16.55 16.64 -3.84
CA VAL A 68 -16.46 15.61 -4.89
C VAL A 68 -15.17 15.75 -5.67
N PHE A 69 -14.38 14.69 -5.74
CA PHE A 69 -13.39 14.55 -6.81
C PHE A 69 -14.10 14.15 -8.10
N VAL A 70 -13.95 14.98 -9.12
CA VAL A 70 -14.50 14.71 -10.45
C VAL A 70 -13.47 13.94 -11.25
N GLY A 71 -13.77 12.67 -11.52
CA GLY A 71 -12.94 11.80 -12.33
C GLY A 71 -13.35 11.82 -13.81
N GLU A 72 -12.60 11.13 -14.64
CA GLU A 72 -12.98 10.90 -16.04
C GLU A 72 -14.13 9.90 -16.17
N LYS A 73 -14.12 8.84 -15.35
CA LYS A 73 -15.09 7.74 -15.39
C LYS A 73 -16.18 7.85 -14.32
N PHE A 74 -15.80 8.27 -13.12
CA PHE A 74 -16.66 8.30 -11.94
C PHE A 74 -16.51 9.61 -11.18
N ASP A 75 -17.49 9.90 -10.35
CA ASP A 75 -17.42 10.96 -9.36
C ASP A 75 -17.25 10.34 -7.97
N TYR A 76 -16.43 10.97 -7.13
CA TYR A 76 -16.01 10.45 -5.84
C TYR A 76 -16.42 11.41 -4.74
N LEU A 77 -17.56 11.14 -4.10
CA LEU A 77 -18.06 11.95 -2.99
C LEU A 77 -17.25 11.68 -1.73
N LEU A 78 -16.63 12.72 -1.18
CA LEU A 78 -15.81 12.64 0.01
C LEU A 78 -16.67 12.86 1.25
N SER A 79 -16.71 11.88 2.12
CA SER A 79 -17.31 12.00 3.46
C SER A 79 -16.31 12.48 4.51
N LYS A 80 -14.98 12.34 4.23
CA LYS A 80 -13.90 12.78 5.12
C LYS A 80 -12.69 13.25 4.34
N GLY A 81 -12.01 14.28 4.85
CA GLY A 81 -10.73 14.80 4.30
C GLY A 81 -10.89 15.81 3.16
N GLY A 82 -12.09 16.06 2.67
CA GLY A 82 -12.37 17.02 1.59
C GLY A 82 -12.10 18.47 1.99
N ASP A 83 -12.45 18.87 3.20
CA ASP A 83 -12.32 20.26 3.68
C ASP A 83 -10.88 20.76 3.65
N ASN A 84 -9.93 19.92 4.02
CA ASN A 84 -8.51 20.30 3.98
C ASN A 84 -8.06 20.66 2.56
N ILE A 85 -8.50 19.88 1.57
CA ILE A 85 -8.18 20.12 0.16
C ILE A 85 -8.82 21.43 -0.30
N VAL A 86 -10.09 21.63 0.04
CA VAL A 86 -10.83 22.84 -0.34
C VAL A 86 -10.21 24.10 0.23
N ASN A 87 -9.89 24.09 1.51
CA ASN A 87 -9.30 25.25 2.18
C ASN A 87 -8.00 25.67 1.48
N ILE A 88 -7.17 24.69 1.08
CA ILE A 88 -5.95 24.93 0.31
C ILE A 88 -6.26 25.48 -1.08
N LEU A 89 -7.24 24.91 -1.79
CA LEU A 89 -7.58 25.32 -3.15
C LEU A 89 -8.31 26.67 -3.22
N LYS A 90 -8.99 27.08 -2.15
CA LYS A 90 -9.69 28.37 -2.07
C LYS A 90 -8.81 29.52 -1.59
N ASP A 91 -7.68 29.22 -0.97
CA ASP A 91 -6.78 30.26 -0.47
C ASP A 91 -6.10 30.99 -1.65
N PRO A 92 -6.34 32.32 -1.80
CA PRO A 92 -5.77 33.09 -2.90
C PRO A 92 -4.23 33.21 -2.82
N VAL A 93 -3.66 32.98 -1.64
CA VAL A 93 -2.20 33.01 -1.44
C VAL A 93 -1.53 31.77 -1.98
N ILE A 94 -2.27 30.66 -2.07
CA ILE A 94 -1.77 29.38 -2.58
C ILE A 94 -1.91 29.30 -4.10
N LEU A 95 -0.79 29.26 -4.79
CA LEU A 95 -0.76 29.12 -6.25
C LEU A 95 -1.11 27.68 -6.66
N ARG A 96 -2.31 27.48 -7.22
CA ARG A 96 -2.84 26.15 -7.55
C ARG A 96 -2.01 25.43 -8.62
N ASP A 97 -1.38 26.17 -9.54
CA ASP A 97 -0.47 25.64 -10.57
C ASP A 97 0.81 25.02 -9.98
N LYS A 98 1.12 25.32 -8.73
CA LYS A 98 2.26 24.75 -8.00
C LYS A 98 1.93 23.52 -7.18
N ILE A 99 0.62 23.16 -7.12
CA ILE A 99 0.16 21.97 -6.40
C ILE A 99 0.18 20.78 -7.36
N THR A 100 0.82 19.70 -6.95
CA THR A 100 0.80 18.41 -7.63
C THR A 100 0.51 17.30 -6.64
N VAL A 101 0.01 16.18 -7.13
CA VAL A 101 -0.25 14.98 -6.33
C VAL A 101 0.84 13.95 -6.58
N LYS A 102 1.39 13.39 -5.52
CA LYS A 102 2.42 12.34 -5.61
C LYS A 102 1.82 11.08 -6.22
N LYS A 103 2.51 10.52 -7.19
CA LYS A 103 2.17 9.23 -7.82
C LYS A 103 3.00 8.09 -7.19
N PRO A 104 2.46 6.87 -7.06
CA PRO A 104 1.07 6.49 -7.31
C PRO A 104 0.15 6.88 -6.15
N THR A 105 -1.08 7.32 -6.47
CA THR A 105 -2.14 7.53 -5.49
C THR A 105 -3.04 6.30 -5.49
N GLN A 106 -3.13 5.63 -4.35
CA GLN A 106 -3.82 4.35 -4.23
C GLN A 106 -4.85 4.38 -3.12
N PHE A 107 -6.06 3.92 -3.44
CA PHE A 107 -7.18 3.79 -2.52
C PHE A 107 -7.62 2.34 -2.38
N ILE A 108 -8.02 1.97 -1.18
CA ILE A 108 -8.71 0.71 -0.91
C ILE A 108 -10.19 0.91 -1.21
N ILE A 109 -10.80 -0.02 -1.94
CA ILE A 109 -12.24 -0.01 -2.18
C ILE A 109 -12.91 -1.23 -1.57
N VAL A 110 -14.12 -1.01 -1.05
CA VAL A 110 -15.09 -2.04 -0.68
C VAL A 110 -16.19 -2.01 -1.73
N PRO A 111 -16.11 -2.85 -2.79
CA PRO A 111 -16.98 -2.74 -3.97
C PRO A 111 -18.47 -2.88 -3.64
N GLU A 112 -18.82 -3.72 -2.68
CA GLU A 112 -20.21 -3.99 -2.26
C GLU A 112 -20.90 -2.72 -1.71
N LYS A 113 -20.12 -1.86 -1.05
CA LYS A 113 -20.57 -0.60 -0.49
C LYS A 113 -20.29 0.60 -1.38
N LYS A 114 -19.51 0.42 -2.44
CA LYS A 114 -18.93 1.49 -3.26
C LYS A 114 -18.12 2.51 -2.45
N GLU A 115 -17.63 2.11 -1.28
CA GLU A 115 -16.83 2.95 -0.39
C GLU A 115 -15.36 2.82 -0.75
N PHE A 116 -14.64 3.93 -0.67
CA PHE A 116 -13.18 3.93 -0.77
C PHE A 116 -12.56 4.67 0.41
N SER A 117 -11.32 4.30 0.70
CA SER A 117 -10.51 4.98 1.71
C SER A 117 -9.04 4.98 1.31
N GLY A 118 -8.31 5.96 1.80
CA GLY A 118 -6.88 6.04 1.53
C GLY A 118 -6.27 7.37 1.92
N LYS A 119 -5.15 7.67 1.31
CA LYS A 119 -4.40 8.89 1.56
C LYS A 119 -3.91 9.53 0.27
N ILE A 120 -3.77 10.84 0.31
CA ILE A 120 -3.22 11.63 -0.78
C ILE A 120 -2.05 12.47 -0.25
N GLN A 121 -0.98 12.55 -1.00
CA GLN A 121 0.14 13.41 -0.68
C GLN A 121 0.21 14.55 -1.69
N LEU A 122 0.01 15.77 -1.19
CA LEU A 122 0.15 16.97 -1.98
C LEU A 122 1.60 17.45 -1.93
N HIS A 123 2.12 17.85 -3.08
CA HIS A 123 3.39 18.50 -3.24
C HIS A 123 3.13 19.93 -3.67
N TYR A 124 3.75 20.89 -3.01
CA TYR A 124 3.74 22.28 -3.39
C TYR A 124 5.17 22.73 -3.67
N ARG A 125 5.41 23.32 -4.85
CA ARG A 125 6.69 23.93 -5.19
C ARG A 125 6.63 25.41 -4.92
N TRP A 126 7.29 25.87 -3.85
CA TRP A 126 7.35 27.27 -3.54
C TRP A 126 8.54 27.95 -4.22
N THR A 127 8.37 29.20 -4.64
CA THR A 127 9.39 29.97 -5.35
C THR A 127 9.78 31.25 -4.59
N ASN A 128 8.91 31.72 -3.70
CA ASN A 128 9.09 32.96 -2.92
C ASN A 128 8.79 32.72 -1.44
N ASN A 129 9.36 33.57 -0.58
CA ASN A 129 9.07 33.52 0.87
C ASN A 129 7.63 33.99 1.22
N GLU A 130 6.95 34.68 0.30
CA GLU A 130 5.64 35.28 0.54
C GLU A 130 4.54 34.26 0.86
N ASN A 131 4.56 33.09 0.21
CA ASN A 131 3.53 32.08 0.39
C ASN A 131 3.91 31.04 1.45
N ARG A 132 5.10 31.13 2.02
CA ARG A 132 5.64 30.11 2.92
C ARG A 132 4.86 29.97 4.21
N SER A 133 4.51 31.08 4.85
CA SER A 133 3.75 31.06 6.12
C SER A 133 2.37 30.47 5.93
N ALA A 134 1.69 30.81 4.83
CA ALA A 134 0.38 30.26 4.50
C ALA A 134 0.47 28.74 4.29
N ILE A 135 1.47 28.25 3.55
CA ILE A 135 1.68 26.82 3.29
C ILE A 135 1.95 26.07 4.60
N LEU A 136 2.78 26.61 5.49
CA LEU A 136 3.06 26.00 6.78
C LEU A 136 1.82 25.94 7.68
N ASN A 137 0.94 26.95 7.63
CA ASN A 137 -0.31 26.97 8.38
C ASN A 137 -1.28 25.87 7.97
N TYR A 138 -1.20 25.37 6.71
CA TYR A 138 -1.93 24.19 6.25
C TYR A 138 -1.29 22.85 6.64
N GLY A 139 -0.16 22.88 7.38
CA GLY A 139 0.53 21.69 7.84
C GLY A 139 1.51 21.08 6.83
N PHE A 140 1.88 21.83 5.79
CA PHE A 140 2.95 21.38 4.89
C PHE A 140 4.30 21.33 5.61
N THR A 141 5.05 20.29 5.37
CA THR A 141 6.45 20.16 5.77
C THR A 141 7.35 20.48 4.58
N CYS A 142 8.20 21.49 4.71
CA CYS A 142 9.00 22.02 3.61
C CYS A 142 10.47 21.62 3.71
N ASN A 143 11.02 21.15 2.58
CA ASN A 143 12.46 21.00 2.41
C ASN A 143 13.03 22.22 1.69
N TYR A 144 13.84 23.02 2.40
CA TYR A 144 14.37 24.28 1.89
C TYR A 144 15.39 24.11 0.77
N THR A 145 16.10 23.00 0.75
CA THR A 145 17.11 22.72 -0.29
C THR A 145 16.46 22.41 -1.63
N SER A 146 15.34 21.69 -1.63
CA SER A 146 14.64 21.29 -2.86
C SER A 146 13.52 22.27 -3.27
N GLY A 147 13.09 23.17 -2.40
CA GLY A 147 11.96 24.06 -2.64
C GLY A 147 10.60 23.33 -2.71
N ILE A 148 10.52 22.13 -2.13
CA ILE A 148 9.31 21.30 -2.15
C ILE A 148 8.73 21.18 -0.75
N CYS A 149 7.44 21.46 -0.63
CA CYS A 149 6.65 21.24 0.57
C CYS A 149 5.69 20.07 0.35
N LEU A 150 5.51 19.25 1.38
CA LEU A 150 4.71 18.05 1.37
C LEU A 150 3.60 18.15 2.41
N LEU A 151 2.37 17.79 2.02
CA LEU A 151 1.26 17.61 2.93
C LEU A 151 0.66 16.23 2.70
N LEU A 152 0.55 15.46 3.76
CA LEU A 152 -0.13 14.16 3.75
C LEU A 152 -1.53 14.30 4.34
N ILE A 153 -2.54 13.96 3.57
CA ILE A 153 -3.93 13.85 4.01
C ILE A 153 -4.23 12.35 4.11
N GLU A 154 -4.30 11.84 5.34
CA GLU A 154 -4.33 10.38 5.60
C GLU A 154 -5.72 9.79 5.53
N ASP A 155 -6.73 10.52 5.95
CA ASP A 155 -8.07 10.01 6.18
C ASP A 155 -9.05 10.46 5.09
N LEU A 156 -8.74 10.17 3.84
CA LEU A 156 -9.71 10.35 2.76
C LEU A 156 -10.65 9.14 2.75
N VAL A 157 -11.93 9.41 2.93
CA VAL A 157 -13.00 8.42 2.85
C VAL A 157 -14.11 8.97 1.97
N GLY A 158 -14.72 8.11 1.17
CA GLY A 158 -15.81 8.53 0.30
C GLY A 158 -16.49 7.36 -0.40
N THR A 159 -17.41 7.72 -1.30
CA THR A 159 -18.18 6.79 -2.11
C THR A 159 -18.02 7.07 -3.59
N ILE A 160 -18.13 6.03 -4.41
CA ILE A 160 -18.00 6.10 -5.86
C ILE A 160 -19.39 6.16 -6.49
N HIS A 161 -19.61 7.16 -7.33
CA HIS A 161 -20.84 7.40 -8.05
C HIS A 161 -20.64 7.36 -9.56
N GLN A 162 -21.65 6.93 -10.28
CA GLN A 162 -21.65 7.09 -11.73
C GLN A 162 -21.75 8.56 -12.07
N LYS A 163 -21.05 8.94 -13.12
CA LYS A 163 -21.00 10.33 -13.57
C LYS A 163 -22.39 10.78 -14.04
N ASP A 164 -22.92 11.79 -13.38
CA ASP A 164 -24.14 12.43 -13.83
C ASP A 164 -23.82 13.37 -14.99
N LYS A 165 -24.55 13.20 -16.11
CA LYS A 165 -24.40 14.03 -17.31
C LYS A 165 -25.02 15.42 -17.14
N GLU A 166 -25.98 15.56 -16.22
CA GLU A 166 -26.72 16.79 -15.96
C GLU A 166 -26.19 17.57 -14.75
N GLN A 167 -25.09 17.11 -14.15
CA GLN A 167 -24.54 17.75 -12.96
C GLN A 167 -24.15 19.21 -13.23
N ASP A 168 -24.64 20.11 -12.38
CA ASP A 168 -24.25 21.51 -12.37
C ASP A 168 -22.75 21.65 -12.11
N ARG A 169 -22.04 22.21 -13.09
CA ARG A 169 -20.59 22.37 -13.06
C ARG A 169 -20.15 23.78 -12.72
N THR A 170 -21.05 24.62 -12.23
CA THR A 170 -20.77 26.05 -11.91
C THR A 170 -19.74 26.22 -10.80
N HIS A 171 -19.60 25.25 -9.90
CA HIS A 171 -18.65 25.26 -8.80
C HIS A 171 -17.43 24.36 -9.01
N LEU A 172 -17.12 24.05 -10.30
CA LEU A 172 -16.01 23.17 -10.64
C LEU A 172 -14.66 23.88 -10.49
N MET A 173 -13.82 23.39 -9.60
CA MET A 173 -12.42 23.81 -9.45
C MET A 173 -11.52 22.82 -10.18
N GLN A 174 -11.10 23.16 -11.40
CA GLN A 174 -10.21 22.30 -12.17
C GLN A 174 -8.82 22.22 -11.52
N PHE A 175 -8.25 21.03 -11.52
CA PHE A 175 -6.84 20.84 -11.18
C PHE A 175 -5.95 21.22 -12.36
N TYR A 176 -4.94 22.06 -12.12
CA TYR A 176 -3.92 22.35 -13.12
C TYR A 176 -3.13 21.09 -13.52
N HIS A 177 -3.00 20.19 -12.57
CA HIS A 177 -2.30 18.92 -12.77
C HIS A 177 -3.23 17.75 -12.43
N PRO A 178 -4.03 17.26 -13.38
CA PRO A 178 -4.82 16.04 -13.20
C PRO A 178 -3.96 14.88 -12.73
N PHE A 179 -4.48 14.04 -11.86
CA PHE A 179 -3.73 12.94 -11.29
C PHE A 179 -4.48 11.62 -11.36
N LYS A 180 -3.72 10.56 -11.62
CA LYS A 180 -4.24 9.20 -11.70
C LYS A 180 -4.41 8.64 -10.30
N VAL A 181 -5.56 8.02 -10.05
CA VAL A 181 -5.86 7.21 -8.87
C VAL A 181 -6.01 5.75 -9.26
N GLU A 182 -5.56 4.86 -8.40
CA GLU A 182 -5.66 3.42 -8.55
C GLU A 182 -6.44 2.86 -7.37
N PHE A 183 -7.45 2.05 -7.67
CA PHE A 183 -8.28 1.40 -6.66
C PHE A 183 -7.92 -0.07 -6.57
N TYR A 184 -7.76 -0.57 -5.37
CA TYR A 184 -7.55 -1.97 -5.10
C TYR A 184 -8.48 -2.46 -3.99
N GLN A 185 -8.79 -3.74 -4.05
CA GLN A 185 -9.59 -4.42 -3.04
C GLN A 185 -8.76 -5.51 -2.36
N HIS A 186 -9.11 -5.80 -1.12
CA HIS A 186 -8.57 -6.93 -0.40
C HIS A 186 -9.42 -8.17 -0.69
N LYS A 187 -8.89 -9.12 -1.46
CA LYS A 187 -9.52 -10.42 -1.68
C LYS A 187 -8.92 -11.46 -0.74
N PRO A 188 -9.75 -12.40 -0.20
CA PRO A 188 -9.21 -13.51 0.57
C PRO A 188 -8.13 -14.23 -0.22
N ASN A 189 -7.00 -14.50 0.41
CA ASN A 189 -5.96 -15.29 -0.20
C ASN A 189 -6.39 -16.77 -0.14
N PRO A 190 -6.52 -17.48 -1.30
CA PRO A 190 -6.85 -18.90 -1.30
C PRO A 190 -5.82 -19.75 -0.57
N PHE A 191 -4.57 -19.28 -0.49
CA PHE A 191 -3.49 -19.88 0.30
C PHE A 191 -3.35 -19.23 1.69
N GLY A 192 -4.45 -18.74 2.26
CA GLY A 192 -4.48 -18.08 3.55
C GLY A 192 -4.08 -18.99 4.73
N PRO A 193 -4.10 -18.47 5.96
CA PRO A 193 -3.59 -19.13 7.17
C PRO A 193 -4.11 -20.55 7.38
N LYS A 194 -5.36 -20.83 6.99
CA LYS A 194 -5.96 -22.18 7.09
C LYS A 194 -5.28 -23.18 6.17
N THR A 195 -5.04 -22.82 4.91
CA THR A 195 -4.37 -23.68 3.92
C THR A 195 -2.91 -23.90 4.28
N ALA A 196 -2.22 -22.86 4.75
CA ALA A 196 -0.84 -22.95 5.18
C ALA A 196 -0.70 -23.89 6.40
N ARG A 197 -1.61 -23.86 7.36
CA ARG A 197 -1.62 -24.79 8.51
C ARG A 197 -1.81 -26.24 8.09
N VAL A 198 -2.62 -26.51 7.07
CA VAL A 198 -2.81 -27.87 6.54
C VAL A 198 -1.56 -28.34 5.79
N LEU A 199 -0.84 -27.45 5.12
CA LEU A 199 0.39 -27.78 4.37
C LEU A 199 1.63 -27.88 5.27
N LEU A 200 1.61 -27.33 6.47
CA LEU A 200 2.74 -27.30 7.39
C LEU A 200 3.33 -28.70 7.68
N PRO A 201 2.54 -29.77 7.94
CA PRO A 201 3.09 -31.11 8.11
C PRO A 201 3.78 -31.66 6.86
N VAL A 202 3.28 -31.30 5.68
CA VAL A 202 3.85 -31.75 4.40
C VAL A 202 5.17 -31.03 4.12
N THR A 203 5.23 -29.73 4.35
CA THR A 203 6.47 -28.97 4.18
C THR A 203 7.55 -29.38 5.18
N LEU A 204 7.18 -29.67 6.42
CA LEU A 204 8.10 -30.19 7.42
C LEU A 204 8.68 -31.55 7.00
N ALA A 205 7.84 -32.45 6.50
CA ALA A 205 8.30 -33.74 5.98
C ALA A 205 9.24 -33.58 4.77
N LEU A 206 8.94 -32.67 3.85
CA LEU A 206 9.80 -32.35 2.71
C LEU A 206 11.13 -31.73 3.16
N ASP A 207 11.11 -30.84 4.12
CA ASP A 207 12.33 -30.24 4.68
C ASP A 207 13.25 -31.32 5.26
N ILE A 208 12.72 -32.30 5.97
CA ILE A 208 13.48 -33.42 6.53
C ILE A 208 14.09 -34.29 5.43
N VAL A 209 13.34 -34.60 4.38
CA VAL A 209 13.78 -35.49 3.29
C VAL A 209 14.81 -34.80 2.38
N THR A 210 14.63 -33.50 2.13
CA THR A 210 15.50 -32.76 1.19
C THR A 210 16.78 -32.22 1.82
N SER A 211 16.82 -32.09 3.16
CA SER A 211 17.99 -31.53 3.87
C SER A 211 19.30 -32.27 3.62
N PRO A 212 19.35 -33.63 3.55
CA PRO A 212 20.60 -34.33 3.19
C PRO A 212 21.10 -34.02 1.78
N LEU A 213 20.19 -33.83 0.82
CA LEU A 213 20.53 -33.48 -0.56
C LEU A 213 21.08 -32.05 -0.68
N GLN A 214 20.51 -31.12 0.07
CA GLN A 214 21.00 -29.75 0.15
C GLN A 214 22.40 -29.69 0.77
N TYR A 215 22.66 -30.47 1.81
CA TYR A 215 23.97 -30.58 2.41
C TYR A 215 25.03 -31.12 1.43
N LEU A 216 24.73 -32.19 0.69
CA LEU A 216 25.60 -32.71 -0.33
C LEU A 216 25.90 -31.70 -1.44
N TYR A 217 24.90 -30.95 -1.88
CA TYR A 217 25.08 -29.91 -2.90
C TYR A 217 26.05 -28.81 -2.45
N PHE A 218 25.96 -28.36 -1.19
CA PHE A 218 26.84 -27.33 -0.68
C PHE A 218 28.26 -27.81 -0.37
N THR A 219 28.45 -29.09 -0.06
CA THR A 219 29.77 -29.66 0.24
C THR A 219 30.55 -30.04 -1.02
N THR A 220 29.86 -30.32 -2.14
CA THR A 220 30.51 -30.67 -3.41
C THR A 220 30.89 -29.45 -4.25
N LYS A 221 30.42 -28.26 -3.91
CA LYS A 221 30.73 -27.01 -4.63
C LYS A 221 31.91 -26.22 -4.03
N ARG A 222 32.60 -26.78 -3.06
CA ARG A 222 33.89 -26.30 -2.55
C ARG A 222 34.99 -27.18 -3.10
#